data_04b732e5c75cfc708c7c0e9792daf6e2
#
_entry.id   04b732e5c75cfc708c7c0e9792daf6e2
#
_cell.length_a   1.000
_cell.length_b   1.000
_cell.length_c   1.000
_cell.angle_alpha   90.00
_cell.angle_beta   90.00
_cell.angle_gamma   90.00
#
_symmetry.space_group_name_H-M   'P 1'
#
loop_
_entity.id
_entity.type
_entity.pdbx_description
1 polymer ?
#
loop_
_entity_poly.entity_id
_entity_poly.type
_entity_poly.pdbx_seq_one_letter_code
_entity_poly.pdbx_strand_id
1 'polypeptide(L)'
;YLQAAPAKVLAGVEGAQAFDALGTFADRLARRASVAVPGKASGATLSAHLDVANGYGVRFATYEVEGRMQVCYEGEAFRRLLAMPVADAEQLARAALALTRPECINPDLPAHGRAKVTTWQAEVLERVDVASLPGYLRNRVQMRRASVWGAAAFQQARKNVGDPAVAAAAARALTELSGVSKSELPDEDQSAYNDAAMRVSAVRWALVPAAAPVATAGNRPILLTEPGAPGETCVLLVDAQHSAQAPLLRRCTYGVVWTASASTNREGTAVALAVQPMEGWRELWVLRKTEGGWLVDVLPPAAATPEIGVAEWAGWVPGGQQMLVAREARGQGRYRKSFEVVRLEGLTTERVTGDVAALPLFQRWQDPAWKRQTLSLR
;
A
#
# COMPACT_ATOMS: atom_id res chain seq x y z
N TYR A 1 18.90 14.85 -29.69
CA TYR A 1 18.00 14.28 -30.70
C TYR A 1 16.55 14.30 -30.19
N LEU A 2 16.22 13.62 -29.09
CA LEU A 2 14.86 13.53 -28.55
C LEU A 2 14.22 14.89 -28.17
N GLN A 3 15.01 15.91 -27.90
CA GLN A 3 14.55 17.25 -27.58
C GLN A 3 14.35 18.12 -28.84
N ALA A 4 15.13 17.89 -29.87
CA ALA A 4 15.21 18.75 -31.06
C ALA A 4 14.51 18.17 -32.28
N ALA A 5 14.31 16.85 -32.36
CA ALA A 5 13.71 16.22 -33.53
C ALA A 5 12.22 16.62 -33.71
N PRO A 6 11.74 16.81 -34.94
CA PRO A 6 10.33 17.04 -35.21
C PRO A 6 9.43 15.90 -34.71
N ALA A 7 8.21 16.23 -34.29
CA ALA A 7 7.26 15.25 -33.75
C ALA A 7 7.02 14.05 -34.71
N LYS A 8 6.97 14.31 -36.01
CA LYS A 8 6.80 13.26 -37.03
C LYS A 8 7.94 12.22 -37.03
N VAL A 9 9.19 12.66 -36.83
CA VAL A 9 10.36 11.78 -36.76
C VAL A 9 10.37 11.01 -35.45
N LEU A 10 10.01 11.68 -34.35
CA LEU A 10 9.92 11.05 -33.02
C LEU A 10 8.82 9.97 -32.95
N ALA A 11 7.76 10.10 -33.73
CA ALA A 11 6.69 9.12 -33.82
C ALA A 11 7.02 7.93 -34.75
N GLY A 12 8.11 8.00 -35.50
CA GLY A 12 8.57 6.92 -36.38
C GLY A 12 9.40 5.86 -35.65
N VAL A 13 9.88 4.86 -36.42
CA VAL A 13 10.68 3.74 -35.92
C VAL A 13 11.96 4.21 -35.22
N GLU A 14 12.65 5.20 -35.76
CA GLU A 14 13.86 5.78 -35.14
C GLU A 14 13.56 6.45 -33.79
N GLY A 15 12.43 7.14 -33.69
CA GLY A 15 11.98 7.75 -32.45
C GLY A 15 11.67 6.68 -31.38
N ALA A 16 10.96 5.62 -31.76
CA ALA A 16 10.67 4.49 -30.87
C ALA A 16 11.95 3.83 -30.36
N GLN A 17 12.93 3.56 -31.22
CA GLN A 17 14.22 3.01 -30.83
C GLN A 17 14.99 3.95 -29.89
N ALA A 18 14.97 5.25 -30.15
CA ALA A 18 15.63 6.23 -29.30
C ALA A 18 14.99 6.32 -27.92
N PHE A 19 13.66 6.24 -27.80
CA PHE A 19 12.95 6.21 -26.53
C PHE A 19 13.23 4.92 -25.75
N ASP A 20 13.26 3.78 -26.41
CA ASP A 20 13.62 2.49 -25.81
C ASP A 20 15.05 2.49 -25.29
N ALA A 21 16.00 3.00 -26.08
CA ALA A 21 17.39 3.14 -25.66
C ALA A 21 17.54 4.07 -24.45
N LEU A 22 16.84 5.21 -24.45
CA LEU A 22 16.83 6.16 -23.33
C LEU A 22 16.24 5.52 -22.07
N GLY A 23 15.07 4.86 -22.17
CA GLY A 23 14.42 4.19 -21.07
C GLY A 23 15.32 3.08 -20.48
N THR A 24 15.91 2.25 -21.32
CA THR A 24 16.82 1.19 -20.89
C THR A 24 18.07 1.77 -20.20
N PHE A 25 18.64 2.85 -20.74
CA PHE A 25 19.78 3.52 -20.14
C PHE A 25 19.43 4.14 -18.77
N ALA A 26 18.33 4.90 -18.72
CA ALA A 26 17.86 5.53 -17.49
C ALA A 26 17.54 4.49 -16.39
N ASP A 27 16.90 3.38 -16.74
CA ASP A 27 16.58 2.30 -15.80
C ASP A 27 17.83 1.59 -15.29
N ARG A 28 18.80 1.32 -16.15
CA ARG A 28 20.08 0.73 -15.74
C ARG A 28 20.85 1.66 -14.81
N LEU A 29 20.88 2.95 -15.14
CA LEU A 29 21.54 3.95 -14.31
C LEU A 29 20.89 4.10 -12.95
N ALA A 30 19.54 4.22 -12.92
CA ALA A 30 18.78 4.29 -11.68
C ALA A 30 18.97 3.05 -10.80
N ARG A 31 18.95 1.85 -11.37
CA ARG A 31 19.21 0.60 -10.62
C ARG A 31 20.62 0.55 -10.04
N ARG A 32 21.64 0.95 -10.78
CA ARG A 32 23.05 0.98 -10.30
C ARG A 32 23.23 2.00 -9.20
N ALA A 33 22.60 3.15 -9.33
CA ALA A 33 22.72 4.25 -8.37
C ALA A 33 21.91 4.02 -7.08
N SER A 34 20.83 3.22 -7.14
CA SER A 34 20.03 2.84 -5.98
C SER A 34 20.64 1.73 -5.12
N VAL A 35 21.83 1.22 -5.46
CA VAL A 35 22.60 0.31 -4.61
C VAL A 35 23.15 1.13 -3.43
N ALA A 36 23.14 0.54 -2.22
CA ALA A 36 23.68 1.17 -0.99
C ALA A 36 25.03 1.81 -1.28
N VAL A 37 25.18 3.10 -0.96
CA VAL A 37 26.39 3.89 -1.25
C VAL A 37 27.59 3.24 -0.55
N PRO A 38 28.48 2.56 -1.27
CA PRO A 38 29.74 2.16 -0.68
C PRO A 38 30.74 3.29 -0.94
N GLY A 39 31.10 4.02 0.09
CA GLY A 39 32.28 4.88 0.12
C GLY A 39 32.36 6.02 -0.91
N LYS A 40 33.30 6.93 -0.69
CA LYS A 40 33.55 8.14 -1.49
C LYS A 40 33.80 7.92 -3.00
N ALA A 41 34.29 6.74 -3.40
CA ALA A 41 34.59 6.43 -4.81
C ALA A 41 33.32 6.24 -5.67
N SER A 42 32.23 5.76 -5.10
CA SER A 42 30.96 5.56 -5.82
C SER A 42 30.26 6.87 -6.14
N GLY A 43 30.40 7.88 -5.28
CA GLY A 43 29.80 9.19 -5.48
C GLY A 43 30.35 9.91 -6.73
N ALA A 44 31.66 9.88 -6.93
CA ALA A 44 32.31 10.52 -8.08
C ALA A 44 31.93 9.84 -9.42
N THR A 45 31.88 8.51 -9.44
CA THR A 45 31.48 7.75 -10.65
C THR A 45 30.00 7.99 -10.97
N LEU A 46 29.13 8.03 -9.96
CA LEU A 46 27.73 8.35 -10.14
C LEU A 46 27.54 9.76 -10.69
N SER A 47 28.20 10.77 -10.12
CA SER A 47 28.16 12.15 -10.59
C SER A 47 28.54 12.26 -12.07
N ALA A 48 29.66 11.62 -12.47
CA ALA A 48 30.07 11.61 -13.86
C ALA A 48 29.00 10.98 -14.80
N HIS A 49 28.37 9.89 -14.39
CA HIS A 49 27.28 9.30 -15.19
C HIS A 49 26.03 10.20 -15.25
N LEU A 50 25.69 10.89 -14.16
CA LEU A 50 24.58 11.85 -14.15
C LEU A 50 24.87 13.05 -15.06
N ASP A 51 26.10 13.55 -15.10
CA ASP A 51 26.53 14.65 -15.97
C ASP A 51 26.42 14.26 -17.44
N VAL A 52 26.84 13.04 -17.82
CA VAL A 52 26.66 12.52 -19.17
C VAL A 52 25.18 12.42 -19.53
N ALA A 53 24.36 11.88 -18.64
CA ALA A 53 22.91 11.75 -18.87
C ALA A 53 22.23 13.12 -19.00
N ASN A 54 22.62 14.12 -18.21
CA ASN A 54 22.15 15.49 -18.32
C ASN A 54 22.46 16.09 -19.72
N GLY A 55 23.61 15.78 -20.27
CA GLY A 55 23.99 16.18 -21.64
C GLY A 55 23.06 15.60 -22.69
N TYR A 56 22.43 14.45 -22.46
CA TYR A 56 21.40 13.86 -23.30
C TYR A 56 19.96 14.30 -22.95
N GLY A 57 19.78 15.25 -22.06
CA GLY A 57 18.48 15.78 -21.68
C GLY A 57 17.71 14.93 -20.66
N VAL A 58 18.39 13.97 -20.02
CA VAL A 58 17.84 13.21 -18.90
C VAL A 58 18.31 13.85 -17.60
N ARG A 59 17.42 14.55 -16.92
CA ARG A 59 17.71 15.10 -15.60
C ARG A 59 17.43 14.09 -14.53
N PHE A 60 18.29 14.04 -13.51
CA PHE A 60 18.15 13.19 -12.35
C PHE A 60 17.97 14.03 -11.09
N ALA A 61 17.03 13.60 -10.24
CA ALA A 61 16.93 14.03 -8.85
C ALA A 61 17.42 12.87 -7.95
N THR A 62 18.06 13.21 -6.86
CA THR A 62 18.52 12.23 -5.89
C THR A 62 17.85 12.47 -4.54
N TYR A 63 17.38 11.40 -3.92
CA TYR A 63 16.77 11.42 -2.59
C TYR A 63 17.48 10.40 -1.71
N GLU A 64 17.77 10.75 -0.46
CA GLU A 64 18.26 9.79 0.52
C GLU A 64 17.07 9.18 1.26
N VAL A 65 16.94 7.86 1.21
CA VAL A 65 15.91 7.10 1.90
C VAL A 65 16.59 5.96 2.64
N GLU A 66 16.49 5.94 3.96
CA GLU A 66 17.05 4.89 4.82
C GLU A 66 18.56 4.61 4.58
N GLY A 67 19.35 5.66 4.41
CA GLY A 67 20.78 5.55 4.13
C GLY A 67 21.13 5.05 2.74
N ARG A 68 20.16 5.00 1.83
CA ARG A 68 20.32 4.65 0.42
C ARG A 68 19.99 5.83 -0.47
N MET A 69 20.82 6.05 -1.47
CA MET A 69 20.53 7.08 -2.48
C MET A 69 19.60 6.52 -3.55
N GLN A 70 18.41 7.11 -3.68
CA GLN A 70 17.48 6.85 -4.76
C GLN A 70 17.75 7.84 -5.91
N VAL A 71 17.95 7.32 -7.10
CA VAL A 71 18.18 8.14 -8.30
C VAL A 71 16.97 8.06 -9.20
N CYS A 72 16.36 9.23 -9.44
CA CYS A 72 15.16 9.38 -10.23
C CYS A 72 15.40 10.31 -11.39
N TYR A 73 14.96 9.94 -12.58
CA TYR A 73 15.05 10.82 -13.74
C TYR A 73 13.72 11.54 -13.98
N GLU A 74 13.78 12.82 -14.27
CA GLU A 74 12.60 13.64 -14.55
C GLU A 74 11.95 13.34 -15.90
N GLY A 75 12.71 12.82 -16.83
CA GLY A 75 12.21 12.25 -18.07
C GLY A 75 11.43 13.20 -18.96
N GLU A 76 11.93 14.40 -19.23
CA GLU A 76 11.27 15.36 -20.12
C GLU A 76 10.96 14.75 -21.51
N ALA A 77 11.83 13.88 -22.01
CA ALA A 77 11.59 13.13 -23.25
C ALA A 77 10.31 12.27 -23.15
N PHE A 78 10.06 11.65 -22.01
CA PHE A 78 8.85 10.85 -21.79
C PHE A 78 7.59 11.71 -21.68
N ARG A 79 7.68 12.91 -21.10
CA ARG A 79 6.56 13.87 -21.08
C ARG A 79 6.20 14.33 -22.49
N ARG A 80 7.20 14.59 -23.32
CA ARG A 80 6.98 14.92 -24.75
C ARG A 80 6.32 13.75 -25.48
N LEU A 81 6.76 12.52 -25.25
CA LEU A 81 6.16 11.32 -25.85
C LEU A 81 4.69 11.19 -25.48
N LEU A 82 4.33 11.40 -24.19
CA LEU A 82 2.94 11.38 -23.74
C LEU A 82 2.07 12.47 -24.38
N ALA A 83 2.68 13.56 -24.82
CA ALA A 83 1.98 14.66 -25.50
C ALA A 83 1.80 14.43 -27.01
N MET A 84 2.41 13.40 -27.59
CA MET A 84 2.33 13.12 -29.02
C MET A 84 1.05 12.37 -29.38
N PRO A 85 0.24 12.89 -30.32
CA PRO A 85 -1.02 12.23 -30.72
C PRO A 85 -0.83 10.93 -31.51
N VAL A 86 0.40 10.62 -31.94
CA VAL A 86 0.75 9.47 -32.79
C VAL A 86 1.64 8.44 -32.10
N ALA A 87 1.89 8.56 -30.79
CA ALA A 87 2.61 7.56 -30.04
C ALA A 87 1.77 6.29 -29.93
N ASP A 88 2.38 5.12 -30.16
CA ASP A 88 1.70 3.85 -29.97
C ASP A 88 1.50 3.50 -28.50
N ALA A 89 0.64 2.52 -28.25
CA ALA A 89 0.26 2.14 -26.89
C ALA A 89 1.43 1.63 -26.05
N GLU A 90 2.40 0.92 -26.65
CA GLU A 90 3.58 0.45 -25.93
C GLU A 90 4.52 1.59 -25.54
N GLN A 91 4.72 2.55 -26.44
CA GLN A 91 5.50 3.75 -26.14
C GLN A 91 4.87 4.56 -25.01
N LEU A 92 3.56 4.75 -25.05
CA LEU A 92 2.81 5.46 -23.99
C LEU A 92 2.92 4.71 -22.67
N ALA A 93 2.77 3.39 -22.67
CA ALA A 93 2.89 2.56 -21.48
C ALA A 93 4.29 2.64 -20.83
N ARG A 94 5.34 2.52 -21.64
CA ARG A 94 6.74 2.64 -21.18
C ARG A 94 7.03 4.03 -20.61
N ALA A 95 6.56 5.09 -21.27
CA ALA A 95 6.71 6.45 -20.79
C ALA A 95 5.94 6.69 -19.47
N ALA A 96 4.70 6.21 -19.39
CA ALA A 96 3.89 6.31 -18.18
C ALA A 96 4.53 5.59 -17.00
N LEU A 97 5.01 4.36 -17.19
CA LEU A 97 5.72 3.59 -16.16
C LEU A 97 7.01 4.28 -15.71
N ALA A 98 7.77 4.84 -16.65
CA ALA A 98 9.00 5.57 -16.36
C ALA A 98 8.75 6.82 -15.50
N LEU A 99 7.68 7.56 -15.78
CA LEU A 99 7.33 8.80 -15.09
C LEU A 99 6.64 8.57 -13.75
N THR A 100 6.02 7.42 -13.53
CA THR A 100 5.22 7.13 -12.32
C THR A 100 5.91 6.17 -11.35
N ARG A 101 7.23 6.11 -11.35
CA ARG A 101 8.00 5.22 -10.46
C ARG A 101 7.78 5.59 -8.99
N PRO A 102 7.38 4.64 -8.13
CA PRO A 102 7.05 4.92 -6.73
C PRO A 102 8.26 5.38 -5.92
N GLU A 103 9.45 4.85 -6.22
CA GLU A 103 10.71 5.22 -5.61
C GLU A 103 11.17 6.64 -5.99
N CYS A 104 10.48 7.28 -6.93
CA CYS A 104 10.78 8.63 -7.40
C CYS A 104 9.84 9.70 -6.82
N ILE A 105 9.07 9.36 -5.83
CA ILE A 105 8.32 10.35 -5.05
C ILE A 105 9.25 10.86 -3.94
N ASN A 106 9.46 12.19 -3.91
CA ASN A 106 10.26 12.80 -2.85
C ASN A 106 9.65 12.43 -1.47
N PRO A 107 10.40 11.76 -0.58
CA PRO A 107 9.90 11.36 0.74
C PRO A 107 9.53 12.54 1.64
N ASP A 108 10.16 13.72 1.44
CA ASP A 108 9.94 14.92 2.23
C ASP A 108 8.72 15.75 1.78
N LEU A 109 8.02 15.30 0.73
CA LEU A 109 6.81 15.99 0.29
C LEU A 109 5.75 16.01 1.40
N PRO A 110 5.18 17.18 1.71
CA PRO A 110 4.04 17.26 2.62
C PRO A 110 2.83 16.52 2.04
N ALA A 111 1.86 16.19 2.89
CA ALA A 111 0.70 15.37 2.51
C ALA A 111 -0.05 15.91 1.27
N HIS A 112 -0.23 17.23 1.17
CA HIS A 112 -0.87 17.84 0.00
C HIS A 112 -0.04 17.72 -1.29
N GLY A 113 1.29 17.78 -1.17
CA GLY A 113 2.22 17.56 -2.29
C GLY A 113 2.15 16.12 -2.79
N ARG A 114 2.18 15.16 -1.87
CA ARG A 114 2.00 13.73 -2.22
C ARG A 114 0.66 13.48 -2.91
N ALA A 115 -0.44 14.08 -2.42
CA ALA A 115 -1.74 13.93 -3.05
C ALA A 115 -1.76 14.46 -4.50
N LYS A 116 -1.13 15.61 -4.76
CA LYS A 116 -0.99 16.13 -6.12
C LYS A 116 -0.19 15.20 -7.04
N VAL A 117 0.92 14.64 -6.53
CA VAL A 117 1.72 13.67 -7.29
C VAL A 117 0.91 12.41 -7.59
N THR A 118 0.18 11.86 -6.62
CA THR A 118 -0.66 10.68 -6.81
C THR A 118 -1.76 10.92 -7.86
N THR A 119 -2.42 12.08 -7.81
CA THR A 119 -3.43 12.47 -8.82
C THR A 119 -2.80 12.53 -10.21
N TRP A 120 -1.68 13.22 -10.34
CA TRP A 120 -0.96 13.31 -11.60
C TRP A 120 -0.50 11.93 -12.12
N GLN A 121 -0.01 11.05 -11.25
CA GLN A 121 0.35 9.69 -11.63
C GLN A 121 -0.85 8.90 -12.15
N ALA A 122 -2.02 9.04 -11.51
CA ALA A 122 -3.24 8.42 -11.99
C ALA A 122 -3.62 8.93 -13.38
N GLU A 123 -3.60 10.26 -13.60
CA GLU A 123 -3.90 10.88 -14.90
C GLU A 123 -2.96 10.41 -16.00
N VAL A 124 -1.67 10.30 -15.71
CA VAL A 124 -0.66 9.81 -16.68
C VAL A 124 -0.93 8.36 -17.05
N LEU A 125 -1.21 7.50 -16.07
CA LEU A 125 -1.45 6.08 -16.29
C LEU A 125 -2.79 5.82 -17.02
N GLU A 126 -3.82 6.62 -16.79
CA GLU A 126 -5.13 6.46 -17.46
C GLU A 126 -5.06 6.76 -18.98
N ARG A 127 -4.03 7.44 -19.45
CA ARG A 127 -3.82 7.65 -20.91
C ARG A 127 -3.44 6.39 -21.66
N VAL A 128 -3.01 5.33 -20.96
CA VAL A 128 -2.55 4.10 -21.57
C VAL A 128 -3.74 3.17 -21.81
N ASP A 129 -3.97 2.79 -23.06
CA ASP A 129 -4.91 1.73 -23.40
C ASP A 129 -4.28 0.36 -23.13
N VAL A 130 -4.66 -0.22 -21.98
CA VAL A 130 -4.12 -1.52 -21.53
C VAL A 130 -4.60 -2.71 -22.40
N ALA A 131 -5.72 -2.57 -23.10
CA ALA A 131 -6.26 -3.66 -23.92
C ALA A 131 -5.38 -3.97 -25.13
N SER A 132 -4.70 -2.96 -25.67
CA SER A 132 -3.82 -3.08 -26.82
C SER A 132 -2.39 -3.52 -26.48
N LEU A 133 -2.05 -3.68 -25.17
CA LEU A 133 -0.70 -4.01 -24.73
C LEU A 133 -0.40 -5.51 -24.71
N PRO A 134 0.86 -5.93 -24.99
CA PRO A 134 1.32 -7.27 -24.70
C PRO A 134 1.21 -7.58 -23.20
N GLY A 135 0.99 -8.85 -22.84
CA GLY A 135 0.65 -9.30 -21.49
C GLY A 135 1.57 -8.77 -20.39
N TYR A 136 2.90 -8.88 -20.58
CA TYR A 136 3.86 -8.39 -19.58
C TYR A 136 3.76 -6.89 -19.31
N LEU A 137 3.55 -6.08 -20.34
CA LEU A 137 3.48 -4.62 -20.21
C LEU A 137 2.12 -4.21 -19.63
N ARG A 138 1.05 -4.89 -20.03
CA ARG A 138 -0.29 -4.76 -19.44
C ARG A 138 -0.24 -4.99 -17.93
N ASN A 139 0.37 -6.12 -17.51
CA ASN A 139 0.54 -6.45 -16.10
C ASN A 139 1.27 -5.35 -15.33
N ARG A 140 2.36 -4.82 -15.87
CA ARG A 140 3.13 -3.73 -15.23
C ARG A 140 2.32 -2.45 -15.07
N VAL A 141 1.55 -2.05 -16.09
CA VAL A 141 0.67 -0.88 -16.00
C VAL A 141 -0.44 -1.10 -14.97
N GLN A 142 -1.09 -2.27 -14.98
CA GLN A 142 -2.15 -2.59 -14.02
C GLN A 142 -1.64 -2.63 -12.57
N MET A 143 -0.49 -3.22 -12.30
CA MET A 143 0.14 -3.18 -10.98
C MET A 143 0.45 -1.76 -10.53
N ARG A 144 0.94 -0.91 -11.44
CA ARG A 144 1.22 0.49 -11.13
C ARG A 144 -0.07 1.27 -10.84
N ARG A 145 -1.13 1.09 -11.65
CA ARG A 145 -2.45 1.67 -11.40
C ARG A 145 -3.02 1.21 -10.06
N ALA A 146 -2.96 -0.09 -9.76
CA ALA A 146 -3.42 -0.63 -8.48
C ALA A 146 -2.71 0.05 -7.29
N SER A 147 -1.40 0.23 -7.37
CA SER A 147 -0.62 0.91 -6.33
C SER A 147 -1.00 2.38 -6.17
N VAL A 148 -1.14 3.11 -7.29
CA VAL A 148 -1.49 4.55 -7.28
C VAL A 148 -2.90 4.76 -6.75
N TRP A 149 -3.87 3.96 -7.16
CA TRP A 149 -5.24 4.05 -6.65
C TRP A 149 -5.36 3.61 -5.18
N GLY A 150 -4.54 2.64 -4.74
CA GLY A 150 -4.43 2.29 -3.32
C GLY A 150 -3.89 3.45 -2.47
N ALA A 151 -2.88 4.16 -2.97
CA ALA A 151 -2.34 5.37 -2.34
C ALA A 151 -3.39 6.50 -2.30
N ALA A 152 -4.13 6.71 -3.40
CA ALA A 152 -5.20 7.70 -3.47
C ALA A 152 -6.30 7.41 -2.44
N ALA A 153 -6.74 6.15 -2.31
CA ALA A 153 -7.73 5.74 -1.32
C ALA A 153 -7.27 6.05 0.11
N PHE A 154 -6.02 5.72 0.45
CA PHE A 154 -5.45 6.04 1.76
C PHE A 154 -5.41 7.55 2.03
N GLN A 155 -4.93 8.35 1.08
CA GLN A 155 -4.81 9.81 1.22
C GLN A 155 -6.17 10.49 1.37
N GLN A 156 -7.20 9.99 0.68
CA GLN A 156 -8.57 10.45 0.83
C GLN A 156 -9.16 10.04 2.17
N ALA A 157 -8.96 8.77 2.58
CA ALA A 157 -9.44 8.26 3.87
C ALA A 157 -8.85 9.03 5.07
N ARG A 158 -7.61 9.51 4.97
CA ARG A 158 -7.01 10.39 5.99
C ARG A 158 -7.72 11.72 6.16
N LYS A 159 -8.44 12.19 5.16
CA LYS A 159 -9.25 13.41 5.25
C LYS A 159 -10.66 13.10 5.77
N ASN A 160 -11.27 12.06 5.22
CA ASN A 160 -12.60 11.60 5.59
C ASN A 160 -12.79 10.15 5.13
N VAL A 161 -12.77 9.19 6.06
CA VAL A 161 -12.92 7.76 5.77
C VAL A 161 -14.30 7.43 5.16
N GLY A 162 -15.32 8.23 5.44
CA GLY A 162 -16.68 8.06 4.93
C GLY A 162 -16.93 8.69 3.55
N ASP A 163 -15.94 9.35 2.95
CA ASP A 163 -16.09 9.93 1.62
C ASP A 163 -16.25 8.82 0.57
N PRO A 164 -17.31 8.86 -0.28
CA PRO A 164 -17.50 7.90 -1.36
C PRO A 164 -16.29 7.75 -2.31
N ALA A 165 -15.49 8.79 -2.46
CA ALA A 165 -14.26 8.75 -3.25
C ALA A 165 -13.23 7.75 -2.71
N VAL A 166 -13.23 7.47 -1.41
CA VAL A 166 -12.36 6.45 -0.79
C VAL A 166 -12.71 5.06 -1.30
N ALA A 167 -13.99 4.71 -1.26
CA ALA A 167 -14.48 3.42 -1.76
C ALA A 167 -14.26 3.30 -3.28
N ALA A 168 -14.51 4.37 -4.04
CA ALA A 168 -14.29 4.39 -5.49
C ALA A 168 -12.81 4.16 -5.85
N ALA A 169 -11.88 4.83 -5.18
CA ALA A 169 -10.44 4.64 -5.38
C ALA A 169 -9.99 3.22 -4.99
N ALA A 170 -10.46 2.68 -3.86
CA ALA A 170 -10.16 1.32 -3.43
C ALA A 170 -10.73 0.26 -4.40
N ALA A 171 -11.95 0.47 -4.92
CA ALA A 171 -12.54 -0.40 -5.93
C ALA A 171 -11.73 -0.39 -7.23
N ARG A 172 -11.30 0.80 -7.68
CA ARG A 172 -10.43 0.92 -8.84
C ARG A 172 -9.12 0.18 -8.64
N ALA A 173 -8.46 0.35 -7.48
CA ALA A 173 -7.24 -0.36 -7.13
C ALA A 173 -7.42 -1.89 -7.21
N LEU A 174 -8.53 -2.41 -6.67
CA LEU A 174 -8.85 -3.83 -6.71
C LEU A 174 -9.11 -4.32 -8.14
N THR A 175 -9.83 -3.56 -8.95
CA THR A 175 -10.11 -3.89 -10.37
C THR A 175 -8.81 -4.00 -11.15
N GLU A 176 -7.90 -3.05 -11.03
CA GLU A 176 -6.62 -3.07 -11.71
C GLU A 176 -5.76 -4.28 -11.27
N LEU A 177 -5.70 -4.55 -9.97
CA LEU A 177 -4.95 -5.70 -9.46
C LEU A 177 -5.55 -7.04 -9.95
N SER A 178 -6.87 -7.14 -10.03
CA SER A 178 -7.57 -8.34 -10.50
C SER A 178 -7.38 -8.59 -11.99
N GLY A 179 -7.03 -7.56 -12.75
CA GLY A 179 -6.70 -7.68 -14.17
C GLY A 179 -5.30 -8.26 -14.45
N VAL A 180 -4.44 -8.36 -13.43
CA VAL A 180 -3.09 -8.90 -13.60
C VAL A 180 -3.13 -10.41 -13.79
N SER A 181 -2.59 -10.89 -14.91
CA SER A 181 -2.42 -12.31 -15.20
C SER A 181 -1.20 -12.86 -14.46
N LYS A 182 -1.41 -13.58 -13.37
CA LYS A 182 -0.31 -14.16 -12.57
C LYS A 182 0.49 -15.21 -13.34
N SER A 183 -0.15 -15.93 -14.25
CA SER A 183 0.52 -16.96 -15.09
C SER A 183 1.49 -16.37 -16.12
N GLU A 184 1.32 -15.08 -16.44
CA GLU A 184 2.17 -14.34 -17.38
C GLU A 184 3.13 -13.39 -16.68
N LEU A 185 3.23 -13.48 -15.33
CA LEU A 185 4.06 -12.58 -14.55
C LEU A 185 5.50 -13.08 -14.49
N PRO A 186 6.49 -12.34 -15.04
CA PRO A 186 7.89 -12.69 -14.92
C PRO A 186 8.35 -12.67 -13.45
N ASP A 187 9.34 -13.48 -13.10
CA ASP A 187 9.89 -13.54 -11.74
C ASP A 187 10.38 -12.18 -11.24
N GLU A 188 10.94 -11.36 -12.14
CA GLU A 188 11.38 -10.00 -11.82
C GLU A 188 10.25 -9.04 -11.40
N ASP A 189 9.02 -9.30 -11.84
CA ASP A 189 7.84 -8.48 -11.54
C ASP A 189 7.07 -8.98 -10.31
N GLN A 190 7.42 -10.15 -9.75
CA GLN A 190 6.74 -10.74 -8.60
C GLN A 190 6.75 -9.83 -7.38
N SER A 191 7.86 -9.14 -7.13
CA SER A 191 7.96 -8.18 -6.02
C SER A 191 7.01 -6.99 -6.22
N ALA A 192 6.93 -6.46 -7.43
CA ALA A 192 6.02 -5.36 -7.76
C ALA A 192 4.55 -5.76 -7.63
N TYR A 193 4.20 -7.01 -8.00
CA TYR A 193 2.87 -7.56 -7.77
C TYR A 193 2.53 -7.64 -6.28
N ASN A 194 3.45 -8.16 -5.47
CA ASN A 194 3.24 -8.27 -4.03
C ASN A 194 3.11 -6.89 -3.38
N ASP A 195 3.90 -5.90 -3.79
CA ASP A 195 3.78 -4.51 -3.34
C ASP A 195 2.40 -3.92 -3.67
N ALA A 196 1.92 -4.11 -4.90
CA ALA A 196 0.59 -3.66 -5.32
C ALA A 196 -0.52 -4.36 -4.53
N ALA A 197 -0.44 -5.68 -4.40
CA ALA A 197 -1.41 -6.49 -3.65
C ALA A 197 -1.49 -6.05 -2.18
N MET A 198 -0.35 -5.75 -1.56
CA MET A 198 -0.30 -5.29 -0.18
C MET A 198 -0.93 -3.90 -0.01
N ARG A 199 -0.66 -2.96 -0.93
CA ARG A 199 -1.28 -1.62 -0.92
C ARG A 199 -2.80 -1.68 -1.09
N VAL A 200 -3.28 -2.53 -2.00
CA VAL A 200 -4.71 -2.77 -2.20
C VAL A 200 -5.32 -3.43 -0.95
N SER A 201 -4.64 -4.43 -0.37
CA SER A 201 -5.09 -5.07 0.86
C SER A 201 -5.18 -4.08 2.04
N ALA A 202 -4.24 -3.12 2.14
CA ALA A 202 -4.23 -2.14 3.22
C ALA A 202 -5.49 -1.26 3.25
N VAL A 203 -6.08 -0.95 2.09
CA VAL A 203 -7.28 -0.10 1.96
C VAL A 203 -8.58 -0.89 1.72
N ARG A 204 -8.54 -2.22 1.75
CA ARG A 204 -9.71 -3.06 1.42
C ARG A 204 -10.96 -2.79 2.25
N TRP A 205 -10.80 -2.31 3.46
CA TRP A 205 -11.90 -1.99 4.36
C TRP A 205 -12.76 -0.81 3.87
N ALA A 206 -12.27 -0.01 2.95
CA ALA A 206 -13.06 1.01 2.26
C ALA A 206 -14.20 0.41 1.41
N LEU A 207 -14.09 -0.87 1.02
CA LEU A 207 -15.09 -1.58 0.21
C LEU A 207 -16.18 -2.26 1.06
N VAL A 208 -15.99 -2.27 2.37
CA VAL A 208 -16.96 -2.87 3.30
C VAL A 208 -17.79 -1.74 3.89
N PRO A 209 -19.12 -1.75 3.72
CA PRO A 209 -19.98 -0.78 4.39
C PRO A 209 -19.75 -0.82 5.89
N ALA A 210 -19.56 0.34 6.51
CA ALA A 210 -19.54 0.42 7.95
C ALA A 210 -20.89 -0.10 8.48
N ALA A 211 -20.85 -1.16 9.29
CA ALA A 211 -22.05 -1.62 9.95
C ALA A 211 -22.56 -0.48 10.85
N ALA A 212 -23.82 -0.13 10.71
CA ALA A 212 -24.44 0.77 11.66
C ALA A 212 -24.23 0.21 13.09
N PRO A 213 -23.84 1.03 14.08
CA PRO A 213 -23.70 0.57 15.44
C PRO A 213 -25.04 -0.03 15.87
N VAL A 214 -25.14 -1.34 15.88
CA VAL A 214 -26.33 -1.99 16.40
C VAL A 214 -26.24 -1.87 17.90
N ALA A 215 -27.15 -1.09 18.48
CA ALA A 215 -27.37 -1.09 19.93
C ALA A 215 -27.78 -2.52 20.31
N THR A 216 -26.79 -3.33 20.69
CA THR A 216 -27.04 -4.71 21.08
C THR A 216 -27.69 -4.69 22.46
N ALA A 217 -28.81 -5.38 22.57
CA ALA A 217 -29.38 -5.76 23.87
C ALA A 217 -28.30 -6.60 24.59
N GLY A 218 -27.65 -6.01 25.60
CA GLY A 218 -26.60 -6.66 26.39
C GLY A 218 -25.36 -5.77 26.57
N ASN A 219 -24.48 -6.20 27.45
CA ASN A 219 -23.24 -5.49 27.85
C ASN A 219 -22.09 -5.65 26.84
N ARG A 220 -22.38 -5.86 25.53
CA ARG A 220 -21.33 -5.98 24.52
C ARG A 220 -20.77 -4.61 24.16
N PRO A 221 -19.44 -4.46 24.13
CA PRO A 221 -18.83 -3.20 23.77
C PRO A 221 -19.07 -2.87 22.29
N ILE A 222 -19.31 -1.59 22.02
CA ILE A 222 -19.50 -1.01 20.69
C ILE A 222 -18.35 -0.02 20.47
N LEU A 223 -17.82 0.01 19.25
CA LEU A 223 -16.78 0.93 18.85
C LEU A 223 -17.41 2.14 18.16
N LEU A 224 -17.10 3.34 18.66
CA LEU A 224 -17.44 4.63 18.07
C LEU A 224 -16.16 5.37 17.68
N THR A 225 -16.29 6.37 16.82
CA THR A 225 -15.20 7.29 16.49
C THR A 225 -15.69 8.73 16.59
N GLU A 226 -14.79 9.61 17.05
CA GLU A 226 -15.01 11.05 17.06
C GLU A 226 -13.75 11.79 16.58
N PRO A 227 -13.87 13.02 16.08
CA PRO A 227 -12.71 13.86 15.78
C PRO A 227 -11.95 14.19 17.07
N GLY A 228 -10.61 14.13 17.02
CA GLY A 228 -9.71 14.65 18.05
C GLY A 228 -9.11 16.00 17.66
N ALA A 229 -7.81 16.17 17.84
CA ALA A 229 -7.06 17.31 17.31
C ALA A 229 -7.13 17.35 15.76
N PRO A 230 -6.81 18.46 15.10
CA PRO A 230 -6.85 18.55 13.66
C PRO A 230 -6.12 17.40 12.97
N GLY A 231 -6.85 16.57 12.20
CA GLY A 231 -6.36 15.38 11.53
C GLY A 231 -6.26 14.11 12.40
N GLU A 232 -6.69 14.18 13.67
CA GLU A 232 -6.74 13.06 14.59
C GLU A 232 -8.15 12.45 14.65
N THR A 233 -8.22 11.13 14.77
CA THR A 233 -9.45 10.37 15.03
C THR A 233 -9.31 9.64 16.37
N CYS A 234 -10.28 9.80 17.26
CA CYS A 234 -10.35 9.08 18.52
C CYS A 234 -11.31 7.89 18.41
N VAL A 235 -10.84 6.74 18.83
CA VAL A 235 -11.61 5.50 18.97
C VAL A 235 -12.15 5.45 20.40
N LEU A 236 -13.45 5.26 20.54
CA LEU A 236 -14.15 5.13 21.80
C LEU A 236 -14.74 3.74 21.90
N LEU A 237 -14.55 3.09 23.04
CA LEU A 237 -15.24 1.85 23.36
C LEU A 237 -16.35 2.18 24.36
N VAL A 238 -17.58 1.87 24.02
CA VAL A 238 -18.78 2.15 24.84
C VAL A 238 -19.61 0.88 24.99
N ASP A 239 -20.50 0.85 25.97
CA ASP A 239 -21.49 -0.21 26.19
C ASP A 239 -22.81 0.37 26.74
N ALA A 240 -23.69 -0.47 27.23
CA ALA A 240 -24.98 -0.03 27.78
C ALA A 240 -24.86 0.91 28.98
N GLN A 241 -23.72 0.93 29.68
CA GLN A 241 -23.48 1.71 30.89
C GLN A 241 -22.52 2.91 30.66
N HIS A 242 -21.79 2.89 29.56
CA HIS A 242 -20.76 3.86 29.23
C HIS A 242 -21.04 4.54 27.91
N SER A 243 -21.17 5.85 27.92
CA SER A 243 -21.44 6.69 26.75
C SER A 243 -20.15 7.24 26.12
N ALA A 244 -20.29 7.97 25.01
CA ALA A 244 -19.17 8.68 24.39
C ALA A 244 -18.50 9.72 25.31
N GLN A 245 -19.26 10.30 26.26
CA GLN A 245 -18.74 11.27 27.23
C GLN A 245 -17.95 10.61 28.37
N ALA A 246 -18.25 9.34 28.66
CA ALA A 246 -17.57 8.55 29.71
C ALA A 246 -17.35 7.12 29.16
N PRO A 247 -16.45 6.95 28.16
CA PRO A 247 -16.25 5.66 27.51
C PRO A 247 -15.46 4.69 28.38
N LEU A 248 -15.61 3.39 28.14
CA LEU A 248 -14.76 2.34 28.71
C LEU A 248 -13.29 2.54 28.38
N LEU A 249 -13.02 3.07 27.19
CA LEU A 249 -11.69 3.34 26.68
C LEU A 249 -11.76 4.44 25.63
N ARG A 250 -10.74 5.32 25.62
CA ARG A 250 -10.50 6.32 24.56
C ARG A 250 -9.06 6.25 24.09
N ARG A 251 -8.84 6.09 22.79
CA ARG A 251 -7.52 6.11 22.16
C ARG A 251 -7.56 6.88 20.85
N CYS A 252 -6.70 7.89 20.69
CA CYS A 252 -6.65 8.73 19.50
C CYS A 252 -5.45 8.39 18.63
N THR A 253 -5.57 8.65 17.31
CA THR A 253 -4.54 8.38 16.30
C THR A 253 -4.66 9.32 15.11
N TYR A 254 -3.53 9.61 14.47
CA TYR A 254 -3.46 10.27 13.16
C TYR A 254 -3.56 9.29 11.99
N GLY A 255 -3.66 8.00 12.25
CA GLY A 255 -3.89 6.96 11.26
C GLY A 255 -5.35 6.88 10.81
N VAL A 256 -5.59 6.23 9.69
CA VAL A 256 -6.95 5.91 9.23
C VAL A 256 -7.51 4.79 10.11
N VAL A 257 -8.66 5.02 10.71
CA VAL A 257 -9.39 4.03 11.50
C VAL A 257 -10.45 3.38 10.61
N TRP A 258 -10.28 2.12 10.30
CA TRP A 258 -11.20 1.35 9.48
C TRP A 258 -12.32 0.74 10.33
N THR A 259 -13.34 1.52 10.68
CA THR A 259 -14.44 1.09 11.56
C THR A 259 -15.18 -0.15 11.04
N ALA A 260 -15.26 -0.31 9.73
CA ALA A 260 -15.84 -1.49 9.09
C ALA A 260 -15.09 -2.81 9.40
N SER A 261 -13.88 -2.73 9.92
CA SER A 261 -13.08 -3.88 10.34
C SER A 261 -13.35 -4.35 11.77
N ALA A 262 -14.12 -3.57 12.53
CA ALA A 262 -14.33 -3.85 13.95
C ALA A 262 -15.01 -5.22 14.13
N SER A 263 -14.38 -6.07 14.94
CA SER A 263 -14.90 -7.40 15.27
C SER A 263 -14.79 -7.64 16.76
N THR A 264 -15.93 -7.87 17.41
CA THR A 264 -16.00 -8.17 18.85
C THR A 264 -16.11 -9.68 19.04
N ASN A 265 -15.32 -10.26 19.97
CA ASN A 265 -15.45 -11.67 20.31
C ASN A 265 -16.81 -11.96 20.95
N ARG A 266 -17.18 -13.25 20.98
CA ARG A 266 -18.51 -13.66 21.48
C ARG A 266 -18.73 -13.26 22.93
N GLU A 267 -17.70 -13.30 23.73
CA GLU A 267 -17.70 -13.01 25.17
C GLU A 267 -17.76 -11.51 25.49
N GLY A 268 -17.59 -10.63 24.49
CA GLY A 268 -17.59 -9.18 24.67
C GLY A 268 -16.37 -8.66 25.45
N THR A 269 -15.28 -9.41 25.47
CA THR A 269 -14.05 -9.09 26.23
C THR A 269 -12.91 -8.58 25.37
N ALA A 270 -13.04 -8.67 24.05
CA ALA A 270 -12.04 -8.18 23.11
C ALA A 270 -12.67 -7.67 21.80
N VAL A 271 -12.07 -6.63 21.24
CA VAL A 271 -12.43 -6.04 19.94
C VAL A 271 -11.16 -5.91 19.10
N ALA A 272 -11.19 -6.43 17.89
CA ALA A 272 -10.16 -6.26 16.87
C ALA A 272 -10.53 -5.08 15.97
N LEU A 273 -9.55 -4.27 15.57
CA LEU A 273 -9.74 -3.08 14.74
C LEU A 273 -8.53 -2.86 13.84
N ALA A 274 -8.75 -2.66 12.55
CA ALA A 274 -7.70 -2.29 11.62
C ALA A 274 -7.46 -0.76 11.68
N VAL A 275 -6.19 -0.38 11.90
CA VAL A 275 -5.74 1.01 11.89
C VAL A 275 -4.56 1.14 10.95
N GLN A 276 -4.57 2.15 10.09
CA GLN A 276 -3.55 2.36 9.07
C GLN A 276 -2.82 3.69 9.31
N PRO A 277 -1.67 3.68 10.01
CA PRO A 277 -0.92 4.91 10.30
C PRO A 277 -0.21 5.47 9.07
N MET A 278 0.18 4.62 8.11
CA MET A 278 0.92 5.01 6.92
C MET A 278 0.43 4.29 5.67
N GLU A 279 0.75 4.84 4.51
CA GLU A 279 0.45 4.22 3.23
C GLU A 279 1.09 2.82 3.12
N GLY A 280 0.27 1.81 2.83
CA GLY A 280 0.73 0.43 2.71
C GLY A 280 1.09 -0.26 4.03
N TRP A 281 0.95 0.40 5.19
CA TRP A 281 1.20 -0.18 6.51
C TRP A 281 -0.06 -0.14 7.36
N ARG A 282 -0.64 -1.31 7.66
CA ARG A 282 -1.86 -1.44 8.45
C ARG A 282 -1.64 -2.34 9.66
N GLU A 283 -1.90 -1.80 10.82
CA GLU A 283 -1.80 -2.44 12.12
C GLU A 283 -3.13 -3.07 12.54
N LEU A 284 -3.05 -4.04 13.42
CA LEU A 284 -4.17 -4.59 14.14
C LEU A 284 -4.17 -4.04 15.57
N TRP A 285 -5.16 -3.23 15.91
CA TRP A 285 -5.41 -2.83 17.29
C TRP A 285 -6.31 -3.87 17.97
N VAL A 286 -5.93 -4.27 19.16
CA VAL A 286 -6.67 -5.20 20.00
C VAL A 286 -7.07 -4.47 21.28
N LEU A 287 -8.34 -4.12 21.36
CA LEU A 287 -8.93 -3.58 22.58
C LEU A 287 -9.35 -4.78 23.42
N ARG A 288 -8.85 -4.93 24.63
CA ARG A 288 -9.15 -6.07 25.48
C ARG A 288 -9.40 -5.68 26.92
N LYS A 289 -10.30 -6.44 27.57
CA LYS A 289 -10.62 -6.28 28.98
C LYS A 289 -9.58 -7.00 29.82
N THR A 290 -9.06 -6.33 30.84
CA THR A 290 -8.15 -6.85 31.85
C THR A 290 -8.73 -6.64 33.24
N GLU A 291 -8.07 -7.13 34.28
CA GLU A 291 -8.45 -6.84 35.67
C GLU A 291 -8.46 -5.35 36.00
N GLY A 292 -7.54 -4.59 35.39
CA GLY A 292 -7.42 -3.14 35.56
C GLY A 292 -8.34 -2.29 34.64
N GLY A 293 -9.20 -2.91 33.83
CA GLY A 293 -10.06 -2.23 32.87
C GLY A 293 -9.71 -2.55 31.41
N TRP A 294 -10.19 -1.73 30.49
CA TRP A 294 -9.90 -1.89 29.07
C TRP A 294 -8.57 -1.23 28.67
N LEU A 295 -7.84 -1.89 27.79
CA LEU A 295 -6.61 -1.35 27.20
C LEU A 295 -6.55 -1.62 25.69
N VAL A 296 -5.68 -0.89 24.99
CA VAL A 296 -5.39 -1.07 23.56
C VAL A 296 -3.96 -1.52 23.39
N ASP A 297 -3.79 -2.67 22.76
CA ASP A 297 -2.50 -3.13 22.27
C ASP A 297 -2.43 -3.00 20.76
N VAL A 298 -1.26 -2.68 20.23
CA VAL A 298 -1.02 -2.52 18.80
C VAL A 298 -0.16 -3.67 18.31
N LEU A 299 -0.67 -4.42 17.36
CA LEU A 299 0.07 -5.49 16.68
C LEU A 299 0.50 -5.01 15.28
N PRO A 300 1.77 -4.65 15.09
CA PRO A 300 2.28 -4.24 13.78
C PRO A 300 2.42 -5.44 12.84
N PRO A 301 2.50 -5.22 11.53
CA PRO A 301 2.80 -6.26 10.54
C PRO A 301 4.13 -6.98 10.77
N ALA A 302 5.14 -6.25 11.23
CA ALA A 302 6.45 -6.78 11.60
C ALA A 302 7.07 -5.96 12.74
N ALA A 303 8.05 -6.53 13.43
CA ALA A 303 8.81 -5.85 14.48
C ALA A 303 9.93 -4.93 13.93
N ALA A 304 10.07 -4.82 12.61
CA ALA A 304 11.07 -4.00 11.93
C ALA A 304 10.52 -2.62 11.56
N THR A 305 11.40 -1.75 11.05
CA THR A 305 11.03 -0.45 10.47
C THR A 305 9.89 -0.62 9.46
N PRO A 306 8.83 0.18 9.55
CA PRO A 306 7.68 0.05 8.66
C PRO A 306 8.05 0.31 7.20
N GLU A 307 7.79 -0.67 6.33
CA GLU A 307 7.88 -0.52 4.87
C GLU A 307 6.48 -0.69 4.25
N ILE A 308 6.15 -1.93 3.90
CA ILE A 308 4.83 -2.33 3.40
C ILE A 308 4.41 -3.58 4.16
N GLY A 309 3.21 -3.56 4.72
CA GLY A 309 2.71 -4.72 5.44
C GLY A 309 1.32 -4.54 6.02
N VAL A 310 0.68 -5.65 6.35
CA VAL A 310 -0.61 -5.69 7.02
C VAL A 310 -0.59 -6.71 8.15
N ALA A 311 -1.19 -6.33 9.28
CA ALA A 311 -1.60 -7.26 10.34
C ALA A 311 -3.12 -7.31 10.38
N GLU A 312 -3.68 -8.50 10.42
CA GLU A 312 -5.11 -8.73 10.31
C GLU A 312 -5.61 -9.67 11.39
N TRP A 313 -6.74 -9.31 11.98
CA TRP A 313 -7.56 -10.27 12.68
C TRP A 313 -8.14 -11.26 11.65
N ALA A 314 -7.92 -12.54 11.90
CA ALA A 314 -8.37 -13.62 11.02
C ALA A 314 -9.48 -14.49 11.62
N GLY A 315 -9.78 -14.31 12.90
CA GLY A 315 -10.86 -15.05 13.58
C GLY A 315 -10.72 -15.06 15.11
N TRP A 316 -11.82 -15.32 15.79
CA TRP A 316 -11.87 -15.57 17.23
C TRP A 316 -11.95 -17.08 17.48
N VAL A 317 -11.12 -17.58 18.39
CA VAL A 317 -11.24 -18.95 18.87
C VAL A 317 -12.31 -18.98 19.97
N PRO A 318 -13.29 -19.92 19.92
CA PRO A 318 -14.32 -20.02 20.96
C PRO A 318 -13.73 -20.18 22.36
N GLY A 319 -14.37 -19.57 23.35
CA GLY A 319 -13.90 -19.54 24.73
C GLY A 319 -13.22 -18.23 25.13
N GLY A 320 -13.07 -17.28 24.18
CA GLY A 320 -12.65 -15.91 24.46
C GLY A 320 -11.21 -15.73 24.92
N GLN A 321 -10.36 -16.75 24.83
CA GLN A 321 -8.98 -16.69 25.30
C GLN A 321 -7.94 -16.50 24.18
N GLN A 322 -8.32 -16.78 22.94
CA GLN A 322 -7.39 -16.78 21.81
C GLN A 322 -8.01 -16.09 20.58
N MET A 323 -7.15 -15.50 19.78
CA MET A 323 -7.49 -14.99 18.45
C MET A 323 -6.51 -15.51 17.39
N LEU A 324 -6.93 -15.45 16.14
CA LEU A 324 -6.12 -15.74 14.98
C LEU A 324 -5.65 -14.44 14.35
N VAL A 325 -4.36 -14.34 14.11
CA VAL A 325 -3.73 -13.18 13.47
C VAL A 325 -2.98 -13.64 12.23
N ALA A 326 -3.16 -12.92 11.14
CA ALA A 326 -2.38 -13.10 9.94
C ALA A 326 -1.54 -11.83 9.72
N ARG A 327 -0.26 -12.01 9.42
CA ARG A 327 0.65 -10.92 9.09
C ARG A 327 1.33 -11.17 7.77
N GLU A 328 1.52 -10.13 7.02
CA GLU A 328 2.39 -10.14 5.86
C GLU A 328 3.10 -8.80 5.79
N ALA A 329 4.43 -8.83 5.66
CA ALA A 329 5.23 -7.62 5.57
C ALA A 329 6.46 -7.84 4.69
N ARG A 330 6.85 -6.78 3.99
CA ARG A 330 8.16 -6.68 3.34
C ARG A 330 9.17 -6.19 4.37
N GLY A 331 10.28 -6.90 4.47
CA GLY A 331 11.43 -6.49 5.27
C GLY A 331 12.72 -6.89 4.54
N GLN A 332 13.65 -5.97 4.40
CA GLN A 332 14.91 -6.19 3.67
C GLN A 332 14.68 -6.71 2.23
N GLY A 333 13.66 -6.18 1.55
CA GLY A 333 13.30 -6.54 0.18
C GLY A 333 12.62 -7.89 0.00
N ARG A 334 12.26 -8.61 1.08
CA ARG A 334 11.59 -9.91 1.02
C ARG A 334 10.27 -9.87 1.75
N TYR A 335 9.26 -10.51 1.18
CA TYR A 335 7.98 -10.72 1.84
C TYR A 335 8.02 -11.91 2.78
N ARG A 336 7.49 -11.71 3.98
CA ARG A 336 7.28 -12.76 4.99
C ARG A 336 5.83 -12.72 5.42
N LYS A 337 5.19 -13.89 5.43
CA LYS A 337 3.85 -14.06 5.97
C LYS A 337 3.88 -14.99 7.17
N SER A 338 3.03 -14.72 8.15
CA SER A 338 2.81 -15.60 9.31
C SER A 338 1.33 -15.70 9.62
N PHE A 339 0.96 -16.88 10.10
CA PHE A 339 -0.34 -17.19 10.68
C PHE A 339 -0.13 -17.57 12.12
N GLU A 340 -0.83 -16.91 13.02
CA GLU A 340 -0.54 -16.96 14.44
C GLU A 340 -1.80 -17.31 15.26
N VAL A 341 -1.64 -18.11 16.30
CA VAL A 341 -2.58 -18.24 17.41
C VAL A 341 -2.05 -17.40 18.54
N VAL A 342 -2.79 -16.35 18.90
CA VAL A 342 -2.38 -15.38 19.90
C VAL A 342 -3.31 -15.45 21.10
N ARG A 343 -2.73 -15.62 22.31
CA ARG A 343 -3.47 -15.57 23.57
C ARG A 343 -3.87 -14.12 23.86
N LEU A 344 -5.12 -13.87 24.21
CA LEU A 344 -5.59 -12.53 24.56
C LEU A 344 -5.01 -12.00 25.86
N GLU A 345 -4.77 -12.88 26.83
CA GLU A 345 -4.02 -12.53 28.04
C GLU A 345 -2.54 -12.31 27.68
N GLY A 346 -2.08 -11.08 27.77
CA GLY A 346 -0.68 -10.70 27.48
C GLY A 346 -0.28 -10.68 26.01
N LEU A 347 -1.18 -10.98 25.05
CA LEU A 347 -0.95 -10.99 23.59
C LEU A 347 0.29 -11.80 23.17
N THR A 348 0.50 -12.94 23.82
CA THR A 348 1.60 -13.85 23.50
C THR A 348 1.24 -14.76 22.33
N THR A 349 2.13 -14.85 21.33
CA THR A 349 1.98 -15.81 20.24
C THR A 349 2.28 -17.21 20.75
N GLU A 350 1.29 -18.09 20.77
CA GLU A 350 1.43 -19.48 21.20
C GLU A 350 1.91 -20.39 20.08
N ARG A 351 1.46 -20.11 18.86
CA ARG A 351 1.84 -20.86 17.66
C ARG A 351 1.98 -19.92 16.48
N VAL A 352 2.97 -20.17 15.64
CA VAL A 352 3.22 -19.39 14.42
C VAL A 352 3.68 -20.33 13.31
N THR A 353 3.23 -20.06 12.09
CA THR A 353 3.65 -20.78 10.89
C THR A 353 3.58 -19.86 9.66
N GLY A 354 4.38 -20.16 8.62
CA GLY A 354 4.26 -19.53 7.30
C GLY A 354 3.19 -20.17 6.41
N ASP A 355 2.69 -21.34 6.78
CA ASP A 355 1.66 -22.06 6.02
C ASP A 355 0.44 -22.34 6.92
N VAL A 356 -0.71 -21.81 6.53
CA VAL A 356 -1.97 -21.99 7.24
C VAL A 356 -2.38 -23.48 7.37
N ALA A 357 -1.95 -24.32 6.43
CA ALA A 357 -2.26 -25.76 6.47
C ALA A 357 -1.63 -26.48 7.67
N ALA A 358 -0.52 -25.96 8.19
CA ALA A 358 0.16 -26.50 9.36
C ALA A 358 -0.48 -26.07 10.69
N LEU A 359 -1.58 -25.27 10.68
CA LEU A 359 -2.20 -24.72 11.88
C LEU A 359 -3.70 -25.08 11.97
N PRO A 360 -4.06 -26.26 12.51
CA PRO A 360 -5.44 -26.76 12.53
C PRO A 360 -6.45 -25.80 13.18
N LEU A 361 -6.06 -25.12 14.27
CA LEU A 361 -6.92 -24.11 14.90
C LEU A 361 -7.23 -22.96 13.97
N PHE A 362 -6.24 -22.50 13.19
CA PHE A 362 -6.43 -21.43 12.22
C PHE A 362 -7.39 -21.87 11.11
N GLN A 363 -7.20 -23.05 10.55
CA GLN A 363 -8.11 -23.58 9.52
C GLN A 363 -9.56 -23.70 10.01
N ARG A 364 -9.72 -24.13 11.26
CA ARG A 364 -11.04 -24.39 11.85
C ARG A 364 -11.81 -23.11 12.20
N TRP A 365 -11.11 -22.08 12.70
CA TRP A 365 -11.73 -20.89 13.29
C TRP A 365 -11.45 -19.59 12.53
N GLN A 366 -10.78 -19.66 11.37
CA GLN A 366 -10.65 -18.49 10.52
C GLN A 366 -12.02 -17.94 10.09
N ASP A 367 -12.19 -16.64 10.16
CA ASP A 367 -13.43 -15.99 9.75
C ASP A 367 -13.64 -16.15 8.24
N PRO A 368 -14.83 -16.60 7.79
CA PRO A 368 -15.10 -16.81 6.36
C PRO A 368 -15.04 -15.52 5.54
N ALA A 369 -15.41 -14.36 6.11
CA ALA A 369 -15.31 -13.09 5.41
C ALA A 369 -13.85 -12.67 5.26
N TRP A 370 -13.04 -12.82 6.29
CA TRP A 370 -11.61 -12.60 6.20
C TRP A 370 -10.99 -13.48 5.09
N LYS A 371 -11.28 -14.77 5.10
CA LYS A 371 -10.75 -15.72 4.10
C LYS A 371 -11.09 -15.31 2.66
N ARG A 372 -12.31 -14.84 2.40
CA ARG A 372 -12.74 -14.39 1.06
C ARG A 372 -12.09 -13.08 0.63
N GLN A 373 -11.85 -12.17 1.55
CA GLN A 373 -11.41 -10.80 1.28
C GLN A 373 -9.89 -10.64 1.23
N THR A 374 -9.12 -11.59 1.73
CA THR A 374 -7.66 -11.47 1.82
C THR A 374 -7.01 -11.75 0.47
N LEU A 375 -6.39 -10.74 -0.13
CA LEU A 375 -5.76 -10.81 -1.45
C LEU A 375 -4.30 -11.26 -1.37
N SER A 376 -3.51 -10.64 -0.50
CA SER A 376 -2.06 -10.84 -0.42
C SER A 376 -1.65 -12.09 0.34
N LEU A 377 -2.50 -12.57 1.26
CA LEU A 377 -2.22 -13.72 2.11
C LEU A 377 -2.65 -15.08 1.49
N ARG A 378 -2.98 -15.08 0.23
CA ARG A 378 -3.41 -16.30 -0.50
C ARG A 378 -2.30 -16.91 -1.33
#